data_e4c08d7199da963b5d2d62caadaf8ec2
#
_entry.id   e4c08d7199da963b5d2d62caadaf8ec2
#
_cell.length_a   1.000
_cell.length_b   1.000
_cell.length_c   1.000
_cell.angle_alpha   90.00
_cell.angle_beta   90.00
_cell.angle_gamma   90.00
#
_symmetry.space_group_name_H-M   'P 1'
#
loop_
_entity.id
_entity.type
_entity.pdbx_description
1 polymer ?
#
loop_
_entity_poly.entity_id
_entity_poly.type
_entity_poly.pdbx_seq_one_letter_code
_entity_poly.pdbx_strand_id
1 'polypeptide(L)'
;MVELSACALRPDWQKLAIEGNLESRWIDTGRFRHLVLSNEKRGNHLRIYVEGDGGPWIRENRVSVDPTPSNPVLLRLMHDATHPAVYLGRPCYFGSATSRECDPRWWTFDRYGRVVVDSMCLAANRLTRQLGAQTVQLIGYSGGGAIVTGMSACTDHLDSFSTIAGNLDPKAWAGHHGYSPLNDLSPLRSPEFRQSEVKEAHWQCRDDLNIPPSITDDYFSAREHAIRHIVDSCTHSSGWQRHWSHIIDLP
;
A
#
# COMPACT_ATOMS: atom_id res chain seq x y z
N MET A 1 5.80 33.28 -26.62
CA MET A 1 5.32 31.89 -26.63
C MET A 1 5.00 31.55 -25.18
N VAL A 2 3.71 31.45 -24.84
CA VAL A 2 3.25 31.10 -23.49
C VAL A 2 3.29 29.57 -23.43
N GLU A 3 4.20 29.03 -22.63
CA GLU A 3 4.15 27.60 -22.29
C GLU A 3 2.89 27.33 -21.47
N LEU A 4 1.89 26.75 -22.10
CA LEU A 4 0.78 26.13 -21.43
C LEU A 4 1.33 24.87 -20.74
N SER A 5 1.73 25.00 -19.47
CA SER A 5 1.91 23.87 -18.58
C SER A 5 0.61 23.08 -18.57
N ALA A 6 0.63 21.93 -19.23
CA ALA A 6 -0.43 20.94 -19.09
C ALA A 6 -0.46 20.53 -17.60
N CYS A 7 -1.33 21.15 -16.83
CA CYS A 7 -1.72 20.70 -15.50
C CYS A 7 -2.44 19.37 -15.73
N ALA A 8 -1.70 18.26 -15.73
CA ALA A 8 -2.30 16.95 -15.69
C ALA A 8 -3.18 16.94 -14.44
N LEU A 9 -4.48 16.89 -14.62
CA LEU A 9 -5.47 16.76 -13.55
C LEU A 9 -5.11 15.51 -12.74
N ARG A 10 -4.37 15.70 -11.66
CA ARG A 10 -4.18 14.61 -10.68
C ARG A 10 -5.57 14.27 -10.18
N PRO A 11 -5.97 13.00 -10.18
CA PRO A 11 -7.21 12.62 -9.52
C PRO A 11 -7.16 13.18 -8.11
N ASP A 12 -8.05 14.07 -7.82
CA ASP A 12 -8.16 14.66 -6.51
C ASP A 12 -8.63 13.57 -5.55
N TRP A 13 -7.72 13.05 -4.71
CA TRP A 13 -8.07 12.08 -3.68
C TRP A 13 -9.20 12.60 -2.79
N GLN A 14 -9.31 13.91 -2.62
CA GLN A 14 -10.37 14.56 -1.87
C GLN A 14 -11.72 14.37 -2.58
N LYS A 15 -11.73 14.50 -3.92
CA LYS A 15 -12.93 14.21 -4.70
C LYS A 15 -13.37 12.76 -4.55
N LEU A 16 -12.44 11.82 -4.66
CA LEU A 16 -12.72 10.38 -4.46
C LEU A 16 -13.20 10.10 -3.04
N ALA A 17 -12.64 10.76 -2.03
CA ALA A 17 -13.11 10.63 -0.65
C ALA A 17 -14.55 11.14 -0.48
N ILE A 18 -14.90 12.27 -1.10
CA ILE A 18 -16.25 12.83 -1.08
C ILE A 18 -17.23 11.89 -1.80
N GLU A 19 -16.89 11.42 -3.00
CA GLU A 19 -17.71 10.49 -3.79
C GLU A 19 -17.92 9.16 -3.04
N GLY A 20 -16.92 8.68 -2.30
CA GLY A 20 -16.98 7.48 -1.45
C GLY A 20 -17.62 7.72 -0.08
N ASN A 21 -18.06 8.93 0.22
CA ASN A 21 -18.57 9.31 1.55
C ASN A 21 -17.60 8.92 2.67
N LEU A 22 -16.29 9.19 2.46
CA LEU A 22 -15.24 8.87 3.40
C LEU A 22 -14.90 10.08 4.26
N GLU A 23 -14.89 9.89 5.57
CA GLU A 23 -14.36 10.88 6.50
C GLU A 23 -12.83 10.95 6.43
N SER A 24 -12.32 12.17 6.37
CA SER A 24 -10.88 12.43 6.24
C SER A 24 -10.32 13.02 7.53
N ARG A 25 -9.27 12.41 8.05
CA ARG A 25 -8.54 12.91 9.21
C ARG A 25 -7.05 12.57 9.14
N TRP A 26 -6.27 13.19 9.99
CA TRP A 26 -4.85 12.86 10.16
C TRP A 26 -4.63 12.13 11.48
N ILE A 27 -3.78 11.09 11.43
CA ILE A 27 -3.29 10.40 12.62
C ILE A 27 -1.80 10.67 12.77
N ASP A 28 -1.42 11.12 13.96
CA ASP A 28 -0.02 11.39 14.30
C ASP A 28 0.62 10.14 14.92
N THR A 29 1.83 9.77 14.50
CA THR A 29 2.60 8.64 15.03
C THR A 29 3.85 9.09 15.80
N GLY A 30 3.96 10.37 16.09
CA GLY A 30 5.10 11.01 16.73
C GLY A 30 6.07 11.58 15.70
N ARG A 31 6.60 10.74 14.81
CA ARG A 31 7.49 11.20 13.73
C ARG A 31 6.74 11.70 12.50
N PHE A 32 5.68 11.00 12.10
CA PHE A 32 4.94 11.29 10.88
C PHE A 32 3.44 11.45 11.14
N ARG A 33 2.80 12.12 10.20
CA ARG A 33 1.35 12.18 10.10
C ARG A 33 0.90 11.38 8.89
N HIS A 34 -0.18 10.63 9.07
CA HIS A 34 -0.79 9.81 8.02
C HIS A 34 -2.19 10.30 7.72
N LEU A 35 -2.53 10.45 6.44
CA LEU A 35 -3.92 10.64 6.04
C LEU A 35 -4.70 9.36 6.32
N VAL A 36 -5.89 9.52 6.87
CA VAL A 36 -6.85 8.45 7.10
C VAL A 36 -8.13 8.82 6.40
N LEU A 37 -8.59 7.98 5.47
CA LEU A 37 -9.93 8.06 4.91
C LEU A 37 -10.72 6.85 5.42
N SER A 38 -11.85 7.09 6.09
CA SER A 38 -12.65 6.05 6.74
C SER A 38 -14.10 6.13 6.29
N ASN A 39 -14.74 4.99 6.12
CA ASN A 39 -16.19 4.95 5.91
C ASN A 39 -17.00 4.98 7.22
N GLU A 40 -16.33 5.20 8.35
CA GLU A 40 -16.88 5.30 9.72
C GLU A 40 -17.77 4.12 10.14
N LYS A 41 -17.81 3.03 9.38
CA LYS A 41 -18.52 1.82 9.77
C LYS A 41 -17.83 1.16 10.95
N ARG A 42 -18.62 0.54 11.80
CA ARG A 42 -18.14 -0.17 12.99
C ARG A 42 -18.32 -1.67 12.81
N GLY A 43 -17.44 -2.44 13.43
CA GLY A 43 -17.48 -3.91 13.41
C GLY A 43 -16.21 -4.50 13.98
N ASN A 44 -16.24 -5.81 14.19
CA ASN A 44 -15.12 -6.53 14.83
C ASN A 44 -13.92 -6.72 13.90
N HIS A 45 -14.11 -6.64 12.59
CA HIS A 45 -13.07 -6.86 11.58
C HIS A 45 -12.84 -5.57 10.79
N LEU A 46 -11.64 -5.01 10.88
CA LEU A 46 -11.23 -3.79 10.19
C LEU A 46 -10.33 -4.11 8.99
N ARG A 47 -10.66 -3.58 7.82
CA ARG A 47 -9.79 -3.65 6.65
C ARG A 47 -9.03 -2.33 6.47
N ILE A 48 -7.69 -2.43 6.39
CA ILE A 48 -6.80 -1.29 6.20
C ILE A 48 -6.14 -1.40 4.82
N TYR A 49 -6.34 -0.39 3.99
CA TYR A 49 -5.88 -0.33 2.61
C TYR A 49 -4.64 0.57 2.52
N VAL A 50 -3.57 0.06 1.91
CA VAL A 50 -2.30 0.78 1.71
C VAL A 50 -1.95 0.85 0.24
N GLU A 51 -1.94 2.05 -0.30
CA GLU A 51 -1.73 2.33 -1.73
C GLU A 51 -0.27 2.15 -2.15
N GLY A 52 -0.07 2.07 -3.46
CA GLY A 52 1.24 1.96 -4.10
C GLY A 52 2.14 3.18 -3.93
N ASP A 53 3.30 3.15 -4.60
CA ASP A 53 4.34 4.17 -4.47
C ASP A 53 3.94 5.55 -5.03
N GLY A 54 2.87 5.62 -5.83
CA GLY A 54 2.49 6.86 -6.49
C GLY A 54 3.52 7.33 -7.51
N GLY A 55 3.88 8.62 -7.42
CA GLY A 55 4.85 9.25 -8.30
C GLY A 55 6.11 9.73 -7.57
N PRO A 56 6.99 8.85 -7.08
CA PRO A 56 8.20 9.25 -6.36
C PRO A 56 9.16 10.06 -7.22
N TRP A 57 9.10 9.91 -8.54
CA TRP A 57 9.93 10.59 -9.50
C TRP A 57 9.10 11.29 -10.58
N ILE A 58 9.47 12.52 -10.94
CA ILE A 58 8.83 13.26 -12.05
C ILE A 58 9.47 12.83 -13.38
N ARG A 59 10.77 12.58 -13.35
CA ARG A 59 11.61 12.04 -14.44
C ARG A 59 12.68 11.17 -13.81
N GLU A 60 13.44 10.45 -14.59
CA GLU A 60 14.47 9.50 -14.14
C GLU A 60 15.38 10.01 -13.01
N ASN A 61 15.67 11.31 -12.98
CA ASN A 61 16.60 11.92 -12.02
C ASN A 61 15.99 13.06 -11.18
N ARG A 62 14.69 13.31 -11.28
CA ARG A 62 14.03 14.39 -10.54
C ARG A 62 12.99 13.85 -9.58
N VAL A 63 13.30 13.93 -8.30
CA VAL A 63 12.38 13.51 -7.23
C VAL A 63 11.11 14.38 -7.23
N SER A 64 9.97 13.75 -7.01
CA SER A 64 8.68 14.45 -6.84
C SER A 64 8.66 15.24 -5.54
N VAL A 65 8.06 16.42 -5.57
CA VAL A 65 7.78 17.22 -4.37
C VAL A 65 6.57 16.68 -3.57
N ASP A 66 5.74 15.88 -4.21
CA ASP A 66 4.62 15.16 -3.58
C ASP A 66 4.42 13.83 -4.32
N PRO A 67 4.71 12.69 -3.67
CA PRO A 67 4.60 11.37 -4.29
C PRO A 67 3.18 10.83 -4.37
N THR A 68 2.17 11.57 -3.94
CA THR A 68 0.76 11.11 -3.90
C THR A 68 0.33 10.48 -5.21
N PRO A 69 -0.27 9.27 -5.18
CA PRO A 69 -0.72 8.59 -6.37
C PRO A 69 -1.71 9.41 -7.20
N SER A 70 -1.46 9.53 -8.48
CA SER A 70 -2.39 10.14 -9.43
C SER A 70 -3.53 9.21 -9.85
N ASN A 71 -3.37 7.90 -9.62
CA ASN A 71 -4.38 6.88 -9.87
C ASN A 71 -4.45 5.93 -8.65
N PRO A 72 -5.13 6.33 -7.56
CA PRO A 72 -5.21 5.50 -6.35
C PRO A 72 -6.17 4.33 -6.57
N VAL A 73 -5.60 3.16 -6.88
CA VAL A 73 -6.33 1.94 -7.23
C VAL A 73 -7.15 1.43 -6.04
N LEU A 74 -6.52 1.33 -4.85
CA LEU A 74 -7.23 0.82 -3.66
C LEU A 74 -8.29 1.78 -3.15
N LEU A 75 -8.06 3.10 -3.25
CA LEU A 75 -9.08 4.06 -2.85
C LEU A 75 -10.36 3.92 -3.71
N ARG A 76 -10.21 3.64 -5.02
CA ARG A 76 -11.35 3.36 -5.90
C ARG A 76 -12.05 2.04 -5.56
N LEU A 77 -11.26 1.00 -5.27
CA LEU A 77 -11.80 -0.32 -4.90
C LEU A 77 -12.49 -0.30 -3.53
N MET A 78 -12.06 0.57 -2.62
CA MET A 78 -12.65 0.75 -1.31
C MET A 78 -13.96 1.55 -1.34
N HIS A 79 -14.24 2.28 -2.43
CA HIS A 79 -15.36 3.23 -2.54
C HIS A 79 -16.70 2.65 -2.05
N ASP A 80 -17.02 1.42 -2.47
CA ASP A 80 -18.30 0.77 -2.15
C ASP A 80 -18.17 -0.23 -0.98
N ALA A 81 -17.19 -0.07 -0.12
CA ALA A 81 -16.96 -0.99 0.99
C ALA A 81 -18.14 -1.01 1.97
N THR A 82 -18.75 -2.18 2.16
CA THR A 82 -19.86 -2.41 3.08
C THR A 82 -19.43 -2.75 4.51
N HIS A 83 -18.15 -3.06 4.72
CA HIS A 83 -17.49 -3.41 5.98
C HIS A 83 -16.71 -2.21 6.55
N PRO A 84 -16.25 -2.26 7.82
CA PRO A 84 -15.33 -1.26 8.37
C PRO A 84 -14.06 -1.18 7.52
N ALA A 85 -13.78 0.00 6.97
CA ALA A 85 -12.72 0.21 6.00
C ALA A 85 -11.98 1.53 6.23
N VAL A 86 -10.66 1.45 6.20
CA VAL A 86 -9.74 2.59 6.32
C VAL A 86 -8.71 2.54 5.21
N TYR A 87 -8.60 3.61 4.46
CA TYR A 87 -7.45 3.88 3.60
C TYR A 87 -6.40 4.60 4.44
N LEU A 88 -5.23 4.00 4.61
CA LEU A 88 -4.13 4.53 5.39
C LEU A 88 -3.04 5.08 4.47
N GLY A 89 -2.92 6.40 4.44
CA GLY A 89 -1.91 7.10 3.65
C GLY A 89 -0.50 6.86 4.20
N ARG A 90 0.45 6.69 3.29
CA ARG A 90 1.88 6.60 3.63
C ARG A 90 2.39 7.93 4.17
N PRO A 91 3.46 7.94 5.00
CA PRO A 91 4.02 9.19 5.52
C PRO A 91 4.58 10.05 4.38
N CYS A 92 4.44 11.35 4.49
CA CYS A 92 4.94 12.33 3.52
C CYS A 92 4.20 12.35 2.17
N TYR A 93 2.99 11.79 2.10
CA TYR A 93 2.08 11.85 0.97
C TYR A 93 0.92 12.81 1.23
N PHE A 94 0.08 13.05 0.24
CA PHE A 94 -1.18 13.82 0.35
C PHE A 94 -0.96 15.28 0.79
N GLY A 95 0.07 15.94 0.23
CA GLY A 95 0.42 17.32 0.56
C GLY A 95 1.25 17.49 1.83
N SER A 96 1.62 16.42 2.53
CA SER A 96 2.43 16.49 3.76
C SER A 96 3.95 16.42 3.50
N ALA A 97 4.39 16.25 2.26
CA ALA A 97 5.80 16.09 1.89
C ALA A 97 6.70 17.27 2.30
N THR A 98 6.12 18.46 2.50
CA THR A 98 6.84 19.67 2.94
C THR A 98 6.99 19.78 4.46
N SER A 99 6.45 18.84 5.23
CA SER A 99 6.62 18.80 6.68
C SER A 99 8.09 18.58 7.03
N ARG A 100 8.53 19.14 8.16
CA ARG A 100 9.94 19.12 8.61
C ARG A 100 10.52 17.70 8.72
N GLU A 101 9.70 16.73 9.04
CA GLU A 101 10.06 15.32 9.25
C GLU A 101 10.19 14.57 7.92
N CYS A 102 9.71 15.19 6.82
CA CYS A 102 9.68 14.57 5.51
C CYS A 102 10.97 14.85 4.73
N ASP A 103 11.61 13.78 4.34
CA ASP A 103 12.79 13.77 3.47
C ASP A 103 12.46 12.92 2.24
N PRO A 104 12.87 13.31 1.04
CA PRO A 104 12.63 12.56 -0.20
C PRO A 104 12.99 11.08 -0.15
N ARG A 105 13.93 10.67 0.70
CA ARG A 105 14.28 9.27 0.87
C ARG A 105 13.10 8.40 1.31
N TRP A 106 12.13 8.96 2.06
CA TRP A 106 10.96 8.22 2.58
C TRP A 106 9.95 7.82 1.51
N TRP A 107 10.03 8.41 0.30
CA TRP A 107 9.24 7.97 -0.85
C TRP A 107 10.09 7.56 -2.05
N THR A 108 11.43 7.53 -1.88
CA THR A 108 12.37 7.02 -2.88
C THR A 108 13.11 5.78 -2.35
N PHE A 109 14.34 5.92 -1.90
CA PHE A 109 15.23 4.80 -1.60
C PHE A 109 14.92 4.06 -0.29
N ASP A 110 14.33 4.71 0.72
CA ASP A 110 13.97 4.12 2.01
C ASP A 110 12.46 3.85 2.15
N ARG A 111 11.73 3.86 1.04
CA ARG A 111 10.26 3.83 1.03
C ARG A 111 9.61 2.57 1.61
N TYR A 112 10.35 1.50 1.76
CA TYR A 112 9.90 0.25 2.40
C TYR A 112 10.70 -0.07 3.66
N GLY A 113 11.56 0.87 4.07
CA GLY A 113 12.43 0.71 5.22
C GLY A 113 11.69 0.75 6.56
N ARG A 114 12.39 0.29 7.60
CA ARG A 114 11.85 0.15 8.96
C ARG A 114 11.16 1.43 9.47
N VAL A 115 11.76 2.59 9.23
CA VAL A 115 11.18 3.88 9.68
C VAL A 115 9.78 4.12 9.13
N VAL A 116 9.55 3.80 7.86
CA VAL A 116 8.24 3.94 7.20
C VAL A 116 7.28 2.87 7.70
N VAL A 117 7.71 1.61 7.71
CA VAL A 117 6.88 0.47 8.13
C VAL A 117 6.45 0.59 9.59
N ASP A 118 7.37 0.89 10.51
CA ASP A 118 7.05 1.06 11.93
C ASP A 118 6.02 2.18 12.17
N SER A 119 6.14 3.29 11.42
CA SER A 119 5.16 4.38 11.49
C SER A 119 3.78 3.94 10.99
N MET A 120 3.73 3.15 9.91
CA MET A 120 2.48 2.58 9.38
C MET A 120 1.85 1.60 10.38
N CYS A 121 2.65 0.76 11.05
CA CYS A 121 2.17 -0.11 12.13
C CYS A 121 1.57 0.68 13.29
N LEU A 122 2.27 1.71 13.76
CA LEU A 122 1.77 2.57 14.83
C LEU A 122 0.43 3.22 14.47
N ALA A 123 0.28 3.67 13.22
CA ALA A 123 -0.98 4.23 12.73
C ALA A 123 -2.08 3.16 12.69
N ALA A 124 -1.81 2.00 12.12
CA ALA A 124 -2.76 0.89 12.04
C ALA A 124 -3.23 0.45 13.44
N ASN A 125 -2.31 0.25 14.39
CA ASN A 125 -2.61 -0.16 15.75
C ASN A 125 -3.44 0.88 16.52
N ARG A 126 -3.17 2.19 16.30
CA ARG A 126 -4.01 3.26 16.86
C ARG A 126 -5.41 3.24 16.28
N LEU A 127 -5.54 3.07 14.97
CA LEU A 127 -6.84 3.00 14.28
C LEU A 127 -7.66 1.80 14.76
N THR A 128 -7.05 0.63 14.87
CA THR A 128 -7.69 -0.59 15.39
C THR A 128 -8.30 -0.35 16.76
N ARG A 129 -7.53 0.25 17.68
CA ARG A 129 -8.02 0.60 19.03
C ARG A 129 -9.11 1.67 19.00
N GLN A 130 -8.97 2.73 18.20
CA GLN A 130 -9.97 3.81 18.11
C GLN A 130 -11.31 3.33 17.55
N LEU A 131 -11.28 2.41 16.59
CA LEU A 131 -12.46 1.85 15.95
C LEU A 131 -13.04 0.64 16.72
N GLY A 132 -12.31 0.12 17.74
CA GLY A 132 -12.75 -1.01 18.57
C GLY A 132 -12.75 -2.33 17.81
N ALA A 133 -11.95 -2.48 16.75
CA ALA A 133 -11.88 -3.72 16.00
C ALA A 133 -11.08 -4.80 16.77
N GLN A 134 -11.52 -6.04 16.64
CA GLN A 134 -10.91 -7.20 17.29
C GLN A 134 -9.88 -7.89 16.38
N THR A 135 -10.08 -7.79 15.06
CA THR A 135 -9.19 -8.34 14.05
C THR A 135 -8.94 -7.33 12.93
N VAL A 136 -7.81 -7.45 12.27
CA VAL A 136 -7.36 -6.57 11.18
C VAL A 136 -6.98 -7.39 9.97
N GLN A 137 -7.45 -6.95 8.80
CA GLN A 137 -6.92 -7.36 7.50
C GLN A 137 -6.15 -6.21 6.87
N LEU A 138 -4.92 -6.44 6.40
CA LEU A 138 -4.16 -5.49 5.62
C LEU A 138 -4.29 -5.80 4.13
N ILE A 139 -4.51 -4.78 3.30
CA ILE A 139 -4.59 -4.93 1.84
C ILE A 139 -3.65 -3.92 1.20
N GLY A 140 -2.64 -4.41 0.48
CA GLY A 140 -1.62 -3.57 -0.15
C GLY A 140 -1.62 -3.67 -1.67
N TYR A 141 -1.47 -2.53 -2.36
CA TYR A 141 -1.33 -2.51 -3.82
C TYR A 141 0.07 -2.09 -4.22
N SER A 142 0.69 -2.79 -5.19
CA SER A 142 2.00 -2.44 -5.75
C SER A 142 3.06 -2.26 -4.64
N GLY A 143 3.67 -1.09 -4.50
CA GLY A 143 4.56 -0.77 -3.38
C GLY A 143 3.89 -0.82 -2.01
N GLY A 144 2.58 -0.59 -1.92
CA GLY A 144 1.80 -0.85 -0.71
C GLY A 144 1.77 -2.32 -0.31
N GLY A 145 1.93 -3.23 -1.29
CA GLY A 145 2.14 -4.66 -1.04
C GLY A 145 3.40 -4.91 -0.22
N ALA A 146 4.54 -4.29 -0.59
CA ALA A 146 5.76 -4.35 0.22
C ALA A 146 5.54 -3.81 1.64
N ILE A 147 4.82 -2.67 1.76
CA ILE A 147 4.51 -2.07 3.07
C ILE A 147 3.70 -3.03 3.95
N VAL A 148 2.55 -3.55 3.47
CA VAL A 148 1.71 -4.45 4.30
C VAL A 148 2.42 -5.76 4.62
N THR A 149 3.27 -6.23 3.71
CA THR A 149 4.17 -7.35 3.97
C THR A 149 5.08 -7.06 5.16
N GLY A 150 5.73 -5.90 5.22
CA GLY A 150 6.52 -5.48 6.38
C GLY A 150 5.67 -5.24 7.63
N MET A 151 4.47 -4.67 7.49
CA MET A 151 3.54 -4.41 8.59
C MET A 151 2.99 -5.68 9.24
N SER A 152 3.01 -6.82 8.55
CA SER A 152 2.49 -8.07 9.11
C SER A 152 3.23 -8.52 10.37
N ALA A 153 4.48 -8.09 10.55
CA ALA A 153 5.29 -8.40 11.74
C ALA A 153 4.97 -7.50 12.96
N CYS A 154 4.27 -6.38 12.77
CA CYS A 154 4.10 -5.36 13.82
C CYS A 154 2.67 -4.80 13.95
N THR A 155 1.70 -5.36 13.21
CA THR A 155 0.30 -4.98 13.35
C THR A 155 -0.38 -5.86 14.39
N ASP A 156 -0.95 -5.21 15.41
CA ASP A 156 -1.70 -5.87 16.48
C ASP A 156 -2.99 -6.49 15.92
N HIS A 157 -3.37 -7.67 16.39
CA HIS A 157 -4.62 -8.35 16.01
C HIS A 157 -4.74 -8.66 14.50
N LEU A 158 -3.60 -8.81 13.82
CA LEU A 158 -3.59 -9.15 12.41
C LEU A 158 -4.14 -10.57 12.19
N ASP A 159 -5.19 -10.68 11.40
CA ASP A 159 -5.84 -11.93 10.99
C ASP A 159 -5.31 -12.39 9.63
N SER A 160 -5.19 -11.44 8.72
CA SER A 160 -4.77 -11.73 7.37
C SER A 160 -4.14 -10.51 6.67
N PHE A 161 -3.35 -10.76 5.65
CA PHE A 161 -2.98 -9.72 4.71
C PHE A 161 -2.98 -10.20 3.27
N SER A 162 -3.27 -9.28 2.38
CA SER A 162 -3.28 -9.57 0.95
C SER A 162 -2.62 -8.46 0.14
N THR A 163 -2.14 -8.83 -1.05
CA THR A 163 -1.59 -7.85 -1.98
C THR A 163 -2.20 -7.98 -3.37
N ILE A 164 -2.29 -6.85 -4.06
CA ILE A 164 -2.69 -6.73 -5.44
C ILE A 164 -1.51 -6.17 -6.21
N ALA A 165 -1.02 -6.89 -7.21
CA ALA A 165 0.18 -6.53 -7.96
C ALA A 165 1.34 -6.10 -7.03
N GLY A 166 1.51 -6.81 -5.89
CA GLY A 166 2.40 -6.43 -4.81
C GLY A 166 3.88 -6.54 -5.19
N ASN A 167 4.67 -5.52 -4.82
CA ASN A 167 6.12 -5.57 -4.95
C ASN A 167 6.72 -6.40 -3.81
N LEU A 168 6.64 -7.73 -3.93
CA LEU A 168 7.04 -8.67 -2.90
C LEU A 168 8.56 -8.93 -2.87
N ASP A 169 9.24 -8.67 -4.00
CA ASP A 169 10.70 -8.67 -4.10
C ASP A 169 11.20 -7.37 -4.73
N PRO A 170 11.34 -6.29 -3.94
CA PRO A 170 11.83 -5.01 -4.46
C PRO A 170 13.25 -5.06 -5.02
N LYS A 171 14.06 -6.04 -4.61
CA LYS A 171 15.40 -6.23 -5.16
C LYS A 171 15.33 -6.79 -6.58
N ALA A 172 14.55 -7.86 -6.79
CA ALA A 172 14.33 -8.44 -8.11
C ALA A 172 13.64 -7.44 -9.04
N TRP A 173 12.65 -6.68 -8.53
CA TRP A 173 11.97 -5.61 -9.25
C TRP A 173 12.94 -4.51 -9.71
N ALA A 174 13.81 -4.02 -8.83
CA ALA A 174 14.81 -3.01 -9.19
C ALA A 174 15.79 -3.53 -10.26
N GLY A 175 16.23 -4.78 -10.13
CA GLY A 175 17.09 -5.45 -11.13
C GLY A 175 16.39 -5.61 -12.48
N HIS A 176 15.11 -6.02 -12.50
CA HIS A 176 14.31 -6.19 -13.72
C HIS A 176 14.20 -4.90 -14.53
N HIS A 177 14.03 -3.76 -13.84
CA HIS A 177 13.87 -2.45 -14.47
C HIS A 177 15.19 -1.68 -14.64
N GLY A 178 16.32 -2.20 -14.17
CA GLY A 178 17.60 -1.49 -14.19
C GLY A 178 17.64 -0.28 -13.24
N TYR A 179 16.81 -0.29 -12.18
CA TYR A 179 16.79 0.78 -11.19
C TYR A 179 17.84 0.59 -10.10
N SER A 180 18.22 1.70 -9.46
CA SER A 180 19.08 1.65 -8.28
C SER A 180 18.41 0.86 -7.15
N PRO A 181 19.18 0.04 -6.40
CA PRO A 181 18.65 -0.69 -5.26
C PRO A 181 18.05 0.24 -4.20
N LEU A 182 17.05 -0.26 -3.47
CA LEU A 182 16.53 0.40 -2.28
C LEU A 182 17.47 0.13 -1.08
N ASN A 183 17.54 1.10 -0.16
CA ASN A 183 18.51 1.05 0.94
C ASN A 183 18.14 0.03 2.02
N ASP A 184 16.90 0.12 2.53
CA ASP A 184 16.44 -0.70 3.66
C ASP A 184 15.25 -1.56 3.27
N LEU A 185 15.46 -2.88 3.22
CA LEU A 185 14.44 -3.90 2.99
C LEU A 185 14.32 -4.84 4.22
N SER A 186 14.86 -4.44 5.37
CA SER A 186 14.86 -5.27 6.59
C SER A 186 13.45 -5.67 7.06
N PRO A 187 12.39 -4.82 6.95
CA PRO A 187 11.04 -5.24 7.33
C PRO A 187 10.51 -6.41 6.50
N LEU A 188 10.94 -6.53 5.24
CA LEU A 188 10.52 -7.61 4.35
C LEU A 188 11.24 -8.93 4.59
N ARG A 189 12.28 -8.93 5.43
CA ARG A 189 13.14 -10.09 5.73
C ARG A 189 13.07 -10.52 7.18
N SER A 190 12.21 -9.88 7.99
CA SER A 190 12.14 -10.18 9.42
C SER A 190 11.72 -11.63 9.68
N PRO A 191 12.43 -12.39 10.56
CA PRO A 191 12.02 -13.74 10.94
C PRO A 191 10.71 -13.77 11.74
N GLU A 192 10.34 -12.68 12.42
CA GLU A 192 9.06 -12.50 13.13
C GLU A 192 7.86 -12.57 12.19
N PHE A 193 8.11 -12.42 10.91
CA PHE A 193 7.22 -12.57 9.78
C PHE A 193 6.58 -13.97 9.64
N ARG A 194 7.01 -14.92 10.43
CA ARG A 194 6.54 -16.32 10.40
C ARG A 194 5.46 -16.59 11.44
N GLN A 195 4.51 -15.68 11.61
CA GLN A 195 3.32 -16.02 12.38
C GLN A 195 2.49 -17.00 11.54
N SER A 196 2.60 -18.28 11.89
CA SER A 196 1.95 -19.39 11.20
C SER A 196 0.41 -19.35 11.20
N GLU A 197 -0.18 -18.37 11.90
CA GLU A 197 -1.63 -18.20 12.04
C GLU A 197 -2.19 -17.08 11.17
N VAL A 198 -1.34 -16.16 10.62
CA VAL A 198 -1.78 -15.07 9.76
C VAL A 198 -1.95 -15.58 8.34
N LYS A 199 -3.15 -15.46 7.79
CA LYS A 199 -3.42 -15.84 6.40
C LYS A 199 -2.79 -14.85 5.43
N GLU A 200 -2.10 -15.38 4.44
CA GLU A 200 -1.37 -14.60 3.45
C GLU A 200 -1.82 -14.96 2.03
N ALA A 201 -2.26 -13.96 1.22
CA ALA A 201 -2.65 -14.19 -0.17
C ALA A 201 -2.25 -13.03 -1.10
N HIS A 202 -1.84 -13.36 -2.31
CA HIS A 202 -1.31 -12.41 -3.28
C HIS A 202 -1.94 -12.60 -4.65
N TRP A 203 -2.53 -11.53 -5.19
CA TRP A 203 -3.10 -11.50 -6.53
C TRP A 203 -2.15 -10.79 -7.48
N GLN A 204 -1.74 -11.51 -8.50
CA GLN A 204 -0.84 -11.04 -9.56
C GLN A 204 -1.56 -11.10 -10.90
N CYS A 205 -1.36 -10.10 -11.73
CA CYS A 205 -1.87 -10.12 -13.09
C CYS A 205 -0.85 -10.78 -14.03
N ARG A 206 -1.30 -11.70 -14.88
CA ARG A 206 -0.43 -12.38 -15.85
C ARG A 206 0.28 -11.40 -16.76
N ASP A 207 -0.42 -10.35 -17.18
CA ASP A 207 0.06 -9.35 -18.14
C ASP A 207 0.61 -8.09 -17.44
N ASP A 208 0.98 -8.18 -16.16
CA ASP A 208 1.63 -7.09 -15.45
C ASP A 208 3.08 -6.92 -15.92
N LEU A 209 3.34 -5.83 -16.63
CA LEU A 209 4.67 -5.49 -17.13
C LEU A 209 5.52 -4.72 -16.09
N ASN A 210 4.89 -4.20 -15.04
CA ASN A 210 5.63 -3.51 -13.99
C ASN A 210 6.12 -4.46 -12.90
N ILE A 211 5.27 -5.39 -12.48
CA ILE A 211 5.62 -6.45 -11.52
C ILE A 211 5.19 -7.81 -12.13
N PRO A 212 5.91 -8.31 -13.13
CA PRO A 212 5.61 -9.61 -13.71
C PRO A 212 5.62 -10.69 -12.63
N PRO A 213 4.69 -11.68 -12.69
CA PRO A 213 4.66 -12.75 -11.69
C PRO A 213 6.02 -13.42 -11.46
N SER A 214 6.83 -13.60 -12.50
CA SER A 214 8.13 -14.26 -12.42
C SER A 214 9.14 -13.60 -11.48
N ILE A 215 9.07 -12.28 -11.28
CA ILE A 215 10.03 -11.60 -10.37
C ILE A 215 9.77 -11.88 -8.88
N THR A 216 8.66 -12.51 -8.55
CA THR A 216 8.29 -12.86 -7.17
C THR A 216 8.43 -14.36 -6.88
N ASP A 217 8.98 -15.15 -7.79
CA ASP A 217 9.09 -16.60 -7.62
C ASP A 217 9.93 -16.98 -6.38
N ASP A 218 11.02 -16.27 -6.11
CA ASP A 218 11.83 -16.48 -4.92
C ASP A 218 11.07 -16.19 -3.61
N TYR A 219 10.18 -15.19 -3.63
CA TYR A 219 9.32 -14.88 -2.49
C TYR A 219 8.41 -16.06 -2.14
N PHE A 220 7.73 -16.64 -3.14
CA PHE A 220 6.83 -17.78 -2.93
C PHE A 220 7.59 -19.08 -2.63
N SER A 221 8.75 -19.28 -3.22
CA SER A 221 9.61 -20.44 -2.91
C SER A 221 10.07 -20.46 -1.45
N ALA A 222 10.22 -19.28 -0.83
CA ALA A 222 10.58 -19.14 0.58
C ALA A 222 9.37 -19.16 1.54
N ARG A 223 8.11 -19.21 1.02
CA ARG A 223 6.87 -19.04 1.79
C ARG A 223 5.78 -20.01 1.33
N GLU A 224 5.92 -21.26 1.69
CA GLU A 224 5.00 -22.35 1.29
C GLU A 224 3.53 -22.13 1.73
N HIS A 225 3.29 -21.33 2.77
CA HIS A 225 1.97 -21.00 3.28
C HIS A 225 1.30 -19.82 2.54
N ALA A 226 2.05 -19.06 1.76
CA ALA A 226 1.52 -17.92 1.01
C ALA A 226 0.70 -18.39 -0.19
N ILE A 227 -0.55 -17.96 -0.26
CA ILE A 227 -1.44 -18.30 -1.37
C ILE A 227 -1.16 -17.35 -2.54
N ARG A 228 -0.84 -17.91 -3.70
CA ARG A 228 -0.58 -17.17 -4.92
C ARG A 228 -1.71 -17.33 -5.93
N HIS A 229 -2.31 -16.23 -6.36
CA HIS A 229 -3.31 -16.18 -7.43
C HIS A 229 -2.74 -15.42 -8.62
N ILE A 230 -2.64 -16.08 -9.78
CA ILE A 230 -2.32 -15.41 -11.06
C ILE A 230 -3.62 -15.31 -11.85
N VAL A 231 -4.07 -14.07 -12.09
CA VAL A 231 -5.34 -13.78 -12.75
C VAL A 231 -5.13 -13.13 -14.11
N ASP A 232 -6.15 -13.22 -14.96
CA ASP A 232 -6.16 -12.69 -16.31
C ASP A 232 -7.05 -11.43 -16.41
N SER A 233 -7.04 -10.79 -17.59
CA SER A 233 -7.90 -9.62 -17.88
C SER A 233 -7.66 -8.41 -16.96
N CYS A 234 -6.42 -8.19 -16.58
CA CYS A 234 -5.94 -7.08 -15.79
C CYS A 234 -4.60 -6.57 -16.33
N THR A 235 -4.14 -5.49 -15.78
CA THR A 235 -2.77 -4.97 -15.90
C THR A 235 -2.29 -4.56 -14.52
N HIS A 236 -1.11 -3.94 -14.41
CA HIS A 236 -0.64 -3.44 -13.12
C HIS A 236 -1.72 -2.60 -12.40
N SER A 237 -2.36 -1.66 -13.09
CA SER A 237 -3.24 -0.65 -12.49
C SER A 237 -4.72 -0.73 -12.92
N SER A 238 -5.14 -1.75 -13.67
CA SER A 238 -6.51 -1.85 -14.16
C SER A 238 -7.02 -3.30 -14.16
N GLY A 239 -8.34 -3.46 -14.22
CA GLY A 239 -9.01 -4.77 -14.28
C GLY A 239 -9.27 -5.41 -12.90
N TRP A 240 -8.73 -4.89 -11.81
CA TRP A 240 -8.84 -5.45 -10.47
C TRP A 240 -10.26 -5.47 -9.90
N GLN A 241 -11.15 -4.60 -10.39
CA GLN A 241 -12.57 -4.58 -10.01
C GLN A 241 -13.25 -5.94 -10.18
N ARG A 242 -12.88 -6.68 -11.23
CA ARG A 242 -13.47 -8.00 -11.55
C ARG A 242 -13.12 -9.08 -10.54
N HIS A 243 -11.98 -8.92 -9.87
CA HIS A 243 -11.44 -9.88 -8.91
C HIS A 243 -11.68 -9.42 -7.46
N TRP A 244 -12.28 -8.22 -7.28
CA TRP A 244 -12.32 -7.56 -5.99
C TRP A 244 -13.01 -8.36 -4.89
N SER A 245 -14.15 -8.99 -5.19
CA SER A 245 -14.87 -9.83 -4.23
C SER A 245 -14.03 -11.00 -3.71
N HIS A 246 -13.23 -11.62 -4.58
CA HIS A 246 -12.33 -12.71 -4.19
C HIS A 246 -11.12 -12.21 -3.37
N ILE A 247 -10.67 -10.99 -3.64
CA ILE A 247 -9.51 -10.39 -2.96
C ILE A 247 -9.84 -10.02 -1.51
N ILE A 248 -11.04 -9.48 -1.26
CA ILE A 248 -11.43 -9.02 0.06
C ILE A 248 -11.93 -10.14 0.97
N ASP A 249 -12.45 -11.23 0.42
CA ASP A 249 -12.99 -12.36 1.16
C ASP A 249 -11.94 -13.50 1.20
N LEU A 250 -10.82 -13.25 1.87
CA LEU A 250 -9.86 -14.31 2.17
C LEU A 250 -10.54 -15.40 2.99
N PRO A 251 -10.44 -16.68 2.59
CA PRO A 251 -11.04 -17.80 3.31
C PRO A 251 -10.42 -18.03 4.71
#